data_eddc5137308e435a065dbb4adb32967f
#
_entry.id   eddc5137308e435a065dbb4adb32967f
#
_cell.length_a   1.000
_cell.length_b   1.000
_cell.length_c   1.000
_cell.angle_alpha   90.00
_cell.angle_beta   90.00
_cell.angle_gamma   90.00
#
_symmetry.space_group_name_H-M   'P 1'
#
loop_
_entity.id
_entity.type
_entity.pdbx_description
1 polymer ?
#
loop_
_entity_poly.entity_id
_entity_poly.type
_entity_poly.pdbx_seq_one_letter_code
_entity_poly.pdbx_strand_id
1 'polypeptide(L)'
;MGEEPGWRGVALPGLQGSGRSALVATLILAPLVALWHVPLVFAHQLPLVGLLGAFTFTFVATWVFNHTGGSVFMIFVMHAAEGTFALLGGAVFAGAALAQLSWVYVGVWFVVAIGLVIFDWKSWRGPAPAGATPPPVMPPRGAAPAAPA
;
A
#
# COMPACT_ATOMS: atom_id res chain seq x y z
N MET A 1 9.67 4.76 -5.61
CA MET A 1 8.42 5.39 -6.14
C MET A 1 7.79 4.66 -7.32
N GLY A 2 8.51 3.89 -8.14
CA GLY A 2 7.95 3.08 -9.25
C GLY A 2 7.24 1.79 -8.83
N GLU A 3 6.95 1.60 -7.56
CA GLU A 3 6.45 0.35 -6.98
C GLU A 3 4.91 0.27 -6.98
N GLU A 4 4.23 1.42 -6.97
CA GLU A 4 2.78 1.50 -6.82
C GLU A 4 2.00 0.79 -7.94
N PRO A 5 2.44 0.84 -9.22
CA PRO A 5 1.80 0.02 -10.24
C PRO A 5 1.84 -1.47 -9.93
N GLY A 6 2.92 -1.98 -9.33
CA GLY A 6 3.03 -3.37 -8.91
C GLY A 6 2.13 -3.68 -7.71
N TRP A 7 2.25 -2.90 -6.64
CA TRP A 7 1.53 -3.16 -5.40
C TRP A 7 0.04 -2.86 -5.49
N ARG A 8 -0.34 -1.67 -5.98
CA ARG A 8 -1.74 -1.19 -6.02
C ARG A 8 -2.37 -1.40 -7.40
N GLY A 9 -1.56 -1.44 -8.47
CA GLY A 9 -2.09 -1.72 -9.80
C GLY A 9 -2.34 -3.21 -10.07
N VAL A 10 -1.61 -4.12 -9.41
CA VAL A 10 -1.68 -5.56 -9.68
C VAL A 10 -1.93 -6.38 -8.42
N ALA A 11 -1.04 -6.31 -7.42
CA ALA A 11 -1.09 -7.22 -6.27
C ALA A 11 -2.33 -7.02 -5.41
N LEU A 12 -2.64 -5.79 -4.99
CA LEU A 12 -3.81 -5.50 -4.17
C LEU A 12 -5.12 -5.84 -4.89
N PRO A 13 -5.38 -5.38 -6.14
CA PRO A 13 -6.58 -5.78 -6.88
C PRO A 13 -6.68 -7.29 -7.09
N GLY A 14 -5.57 -7.98 -7.36
CA GLY A 14 -5.55 -9.43 -7.51
C GLY A 14 -5.94 -10.16 -6.23
N LEU A 15 -5.45 -9.71 -5.07
CA LEU A 15 -5.83 -10.26 -3.77
C LEU A 15 -7.30 -10.00 -3.45
N GLN A 16 -7.80 -8.81 -3.70
CA GLN A 16 -9.21 -8.46 -3.48
C GLN A 16 -10.13 -9.17 -4.48
N GLY A 17 -9.74 -9.24 -5.76
CA GLY A 17 -10.49 -9.94 -6.81
C GLY A 17 -10.64 -11.43 -6.59
N SER A 18 -9.81 -12.06 -5.75
CA SER A 18 -9.96 -13.45 -5.32
C SER A 18 -10.97 -13.66 -4.19
N GLY A 19 -11.81 -12.68 -3.90
CA GLY A 19 -12.86 -12.74 -2.87
C GLY A 19 -12.41 -12.41 -1.45
N ARG A 20 -11.17 -11.97 -1.28
CA ARG A 20 -10.66 -11.53 0.04
C ARG A 20 -11.17 -10.13 0.37
N SER A 21 -11.49 -9.90 1.65
CA SER A 21 -11.78 -8.55 2.13
C SER A 21 -10.55 -7.64 2.03
N ALA A 22 -10.77 -6.32 2.01
CA ALA A 22 -9.69 -5.34 2.00
C ALA A 22 -8.70 -5.55 3.16
N LEU A 23 -9.20 -5.91 4.35
CA LEU A 23 -8.36 -6.19 5.52
C LEU A 23 -7.45 -7.39 5.29
N VAL A 24 -7.99 -8.51 4.82
CA VAL A 24 -7.19 -9.73 4.56
C VAL A 24 -6.16 -9.48 3.46
N ALA A 25 -6.55 -8.81 2.37
CA ALA A 25 -5.63 -8.45 1.31
C ALA A 25 -4.48 -7.58 1.82
N THR A 26 -4.79 -6.59 2.68
CA THR A 26 -3.78 -5.71 3.27
C THR A 26 -2.87 -6.43 4.26
N LEU A 27 -3.42 -7.32 5.10
CA LEU A 27 -2.63 -8.13 6.03
C LEU A 27 -1.64 -9.07 5.31
N ILE A 28 -1.95 -9.48 4.09
CA ILE A 28 -1.02 -10.25 3.24
C ILE A 28 0.00 -9.30 2.60
N LEU A 29 -0.44 -8.16 2.09
CA LEU A 29 0.39 -7.26 1.30
C LEU A 29 1.37 -6.46 2.17
N ALA A 30 0.95 -5.99 3.35
CA ALA A 30 1.74 -5.11 4.20
C ALA A 30 3.09 -5.72 4.65
N PRO A 31 3.17 -6.98 5.09
CA PRO A 31 4.46 -7.59 5.38
C PRO A 31 5.33 -7.77 4.13
N LEU A 32 4.74 -8.03 2.96
CA LEU A 32 5.52 -8.15 1.71
C LEU A 32 6.12 -6.81 1.30
N VAL A 33 5.36 -5.71 1.43
CA VAL A 33 5.86 -4.36 1.19
C VAL A 33 6.95 -3.99 2.20
N ALA A 34 6.79 -4.32 3.48
CA ALA A 34 7.83 -4.12 4.48
C ALA A 34 9.11 -4.91 4.16
N LEU A 35 8.97 -6.19 3.79
CA LEU A 35 10.11 -7.04 3.39
C LEU A 35 10.82 -6.52 2.12
N TRP A 36 10.09 -5.95 1.18
CA TRP A 36 10.65 -5.30 0.00
C TRP A 36 11.60 -4.16 0.34
N HIS A 37 11.38 -3.48 1.47
CA HIS A 37 12.21 -2.37 1.94
C HIS A 37 13.45 -2.83 2.75
N VAL A 38 13.57 -4.11 3.08
CA VAL A 38 14.72 -4.63 3.86
C VAL A 38 16.07 -4.32 3.21
N PRO A 39 16.28 -4.41 1.89
CA PRO A 39 17.54 -4.03 1.26
C PRO A 39 17.94 -2.57 1.54
N LEU A 40 16.97 -1.65 1.66
CA LEU A 40 17.25 -0.24 1.97
C LEU A 40 17.77 -0.06 3.41
N VAL A 41 17.35 -0.93 4.34
CA VAL A 41 17.88 -0.94 5.70
C VAL A 41 19.35 -1.37 5.71
N PHE A 42 19.69 -2.42 4.98
CA PHE A 42 21.09 -2.85 4.83
C PHE A 42 21.96 -1.83 4.09
N ALA A 43 21.37 -1.08 3.16
CA ALA A 43 22.05 0.02 2.46
C ALA A 43 22.10 1.33 3.30
N HIS A 44 21.66 1.32 4.56
CA HIS A 44 21.57 2.49 5.44
C HIS A 44 20.76 3.67 4.87
N GLN A 45 19.84 3.39 3.95
CA GLN A 45 18.94 4.39 3.34
C GLN A 45 17.59 4.49 4.07
N LEU A 46 17.26 3.49 4.89
CA LEU A 46 16.04 3.44 5.67
C LEU A 46 16.39 2.98 7.10
N PRO A 47 15.94 3.69 8.17
CA PRO A 47 16.08 3.18 9.53
C PRO A 47 15.20 1.93 9.71
N LEU A 48 15.58 1.02 10.62
CA LEU A 48 14.83 -0.22 10.86
C LEU A 48 13.36 0.03 11.17
N VAL A 49 13.04 1.10 11.92
CA VAL A 49 11.67 1.51 12.22
C VAL A 49 10.87 1.88 10.95
N GLY A 50 11.53 2.23 9.86
CA GLY A 50 10.92 2.50 8.56
C GLY A 50 10.21 1.28 7.96
N LEU A 51 10.61 0.05 8.32
CA LEU A 51 9.88 -1.16 7.92
C LEU A 51 8.46 -1.18 8.51
N LEU A 52 8.32 -0.75 9.77
CA LEU A 52 7.01 -0.59 10.40
C LEU A 52 6.22 0.57 9.74
N GLY A 53 6.91 1.62 9.28
CA GLY A 53 6.33 2.69 8.48
C GLY A 53 5.75 2.16 7.16
N ALA A 54 6.52 1.38 6.40
CA ALA A 54 6.07 0.76 5.15
C ALA A 54 4.87 -0.19 5.36
N PHE A 55 4.89 -0.93 6.47
CA PHE A 55 3.77 -1.80 6.87
C PHE A 55 2.50 -0.97 7.14
N THR A 56 2.57 0.05 7.98
CA THR A 56 1.40 0.87 8.36
C THR A 56 0.92 1.75 7.21
N PHE A 57 1.84 2.31 6.41
CA PHE A 57 1.52 3.03 5.18
C PHE A 57 0.67 2.18 4.23
N THR A 58 0.94 0.87 4.14
CA THR A 58 0.17 -0.04 3.27
C THR A 58 -1.31 -0.09 3.64
N PHE A 59 -1.67 0.02 4.92
CA PHE A 59 -3.09 0.13 5.34
C PHE A 59 -3.72 1.43 4.84
N VAL A 60 -3.04 2.56 5.07
CA VAL A 60 -3.55 3.86 4.61
C VAL A 60 -3.67 3.88 3.09
N ALA A 61 -2.65 3.39 2.38
CA ALA A 61 -2.66 3.30 0.93
C ALA A 61 -3.78 2.39 0.38
N THR A 62 -4.06 1.27 1.04
CA THR A 62 -5.20 0.41 0.67
C THR A 62 -6.53 1.13 0.85
N TRP A 63 -6.70 1.84 1.96
CA TRP A 63 -7.92 2.60 2.22
C TRP A 63 -8.12 3.69 1.17
N VAL A 64 -7.10 4.51 0.90
CA VAL A 64 -7.16 5.57 -0.13
C VAL A 64 -7.44 4.97 -1.50
N PHE A 65 -6.74 3.89 -1.88
CA PHE A 65 -6.96 3.20 -3.15
C PHE A 65 -8.41 2.78 -3.33
N ASN A 66 -8.99 2.13 -2.33
CA ASN A 66 -10.37 1.65 -2.39
C ASN A 66 -11.40 2.80 -2.41
N HIS A 67 -11.11 3.95 -1.77
CA HIS A 67 -12.00 5.12 -1.73
C HIS A 67 -11.83 6.08 -2.92
N THR A 68 -10.81 5.87 -3.73
CA THR A 68 -10.57 6.66 -4.96
C THR A 68 -10.84 5.88 -6.24
N GLY A 69 -11.67 4.82 -6.15
CA GLY A 69 -12.03 3.99 -7.30
C GLY A 69 -10.85 3.22 -7.90
N GLY A 70 -9.85 2.86 -7.09
CA GLY A 70 -8.68 2.13 -7.57
C GLY A 70 -7.60 3.01 -8.20
N SER A 71 -7.53 4.29 -7.84
CA SER A 71 -6.57 5.23 -8.40
C SER A 71 -5.13 4.99 -7.92
N VAL A 72 -4.34 4.31 -8.72
CA VAL A 72 -2.88 4.15 -8.50
C VAL A 72 -2.18 5.50 -8.48
N PHE A 73 -2.66 6.47 -9.27
CA PHE A 73 -2.10 7.82 -9.31
C PHE A 73 -2.19 8.54 -7.96
N MET A 74 -3.32 8.42 -7.26
CA MET A 74 -3.48 9.02 -5.93
C MET A 74 -2.49 8.43 -4.94
N ILE A 75 -2.26 7.11 -5.00
CA ILE A 75 -1.28 6.46 -4.12
C ILE A 75 0.14 6.88 -4.49
N PHE A 76 0.44 7.00 -5.77
CA PHE A 76 1.74 7.51 -6.23
C PHE A 76 2.03 8.90 -5.67
N VAL A 77 1.07 9.84 -5.74
CA VAL A 77 1.22 11.20 -5.19
C VAL A 77 1.41 11.15 -3.68
N MET A 78 0.63 10.34 -2.97
CA MET A 78 0.75 10.18 -1.52
C MET A 78 2.12 9.60 -1.11
N HIS A 79 2.59 8.58 -1.82
CA HIS A 79 3.91 7.96 -1.59
C HIS A 79 5.05 8.94 -1.90
N ALA A 80 4.92 9.74 -2.97
CA ALA A 80 5.90 10.77 -3.30
C ALA A 80 5.97 11.87 -2.21
N ALA A 81 4.84 12.29 -1.68
CA ALA A 81 4.78 13.25 -0.57
C ALA A 81 5.41 12.66 0.70
N GLU A 82 5.14 11.39 1.00
CA GLU A 82 5.71 10.66 2.13
C GLU A 82 7.25 10.59 2.01
N GLY A 83 7.76 10.13 0.88
CA GLY A 83 9.19 10.05 0.63
C GLY A 83 9.90 11.42 0.68
N THR A 84 9.23 12.49 0.23
CA THR A 84 9.73 13.86 0.32
C THR A 84 9.84 14.29 1.78
N PHE A 85 8.85 14.00 2.60
CA PHE A 85 8.88 14.33 4.03
C PHE A 85 10.03 13.59 4.75
N ALA A 86 10.22 12.31 4.47
CA ALA A 86 11.31 11.53 5.03
C ALA A 86 12.69 12.08 4.61
N LEU A 87 12.85 12.49 3.34
CA LEU A 87 14.07 13.10 2.81
C LEU A 87 14.38 14.44 3.49
N LEU A 88 13.39 15.32 3.63
CA LEU A 88 13.53 16.61 4.31
C LEU A 88 13.87 16.42 5.79
N GLY A 89 13.26 15.45 6.46
CA GLY A 89 13.59 15.11 7.84
C GLY A 89 15.07 14.73 7.99
N GLY A 90 15.59 13.87 7.11
CA GLY A 90 17.00 13.49 7.09
C GLY A 90 17.96 14.64 6.73
N ALA A 91 17.49 15.63 5.98
CA ALA A 91 18.29 16.81 5.64
C ALA A 91 18.40 17.83 6.80
N VAL A 92 17.41 17.85 7.70
CA VAL A 92 17.33 18.83 8.80
C VAL A 92 17.80 18.26 10.13
N PHE A 93 17.52 16.97 10.38
CA PHE A 93 17.81 16.30 11.65
C PHE A 93 18.89 15.22 11.49
N ALA A 94 19.67 15.00 12.54
CA ALA A 94 20.69 13.95 12.58
C ALA A 94 20.70 13.26 13.95
N GLY A 95 21.35 12.10 14.03
CA GLY A 95 21.55 11.36 15.27
C GLY A 95 20.26 11.06 16.02
N ALA A 96 20.21 11.34 17.32
CA ALA A 96 19.07 11.04 18.17
C ALA A 96 17.79 11.79 17.77
N ALA A 97 17.90 13.02 17.28
CA ALA A 97 16.76 13.82 16.83
C ALA A 97 16.10 13.22 15.58
N LEU A 98 16.88 12.71 14.63
CA LEU A 98 16.36 12.01 13.46
C LEU A 98 15.70 10.69 13.86
N ALA A 99 16.29 9.94 14.79
CA ALA A 99 15.69 8.71 15.30
C ALA A 99 14.35 8.99 15.98
N GLN A 100 14.28 10.02 16.81
CA GLN A 100 13.04 10.42 17.47
C GLN A 100 11.98 10.85 16.45
N LEU A 101 12.33 11.67 15.44
CA LEU A 101 11.43 12.04 14.35
C LEU A 101 10.88 10.81 13.63
N SER A 102 11.73 9.82 13.33
CA SER A 102 11.32 8.58 12.66
C SER A 102 10.30 7.79 13.48
N TRP A 103 10.48 7.69 14.80
CA TRP A 103 9.53 7.03 15.67
C TRP A 103 8.20 7.78 15.76
N VAL A 104 8.23 9.10 15.88
CA VAL A 104 7.02 9.93 15.87
C VAL A 104 6.28 9.79 14.56
N TYR A 105 6.99 9.85 13.44
CA TYR A 105 6.43 9.72 12.11
C TYR A 105 5.73 8.36 11.92
N VAL A 106 6.41 7.26 12.24
CA VAL A 106 5.82 5.92 12.17
C VAL A 106 4.64 5.78 13.14
N GLY A 107 4.73 6.37 14.34
CA GLY A 107 3.63 6.39 15.30
C GLY A 107 2.38 7.08 14.76
N VAL A 108 2.54 8.19 14.03
CA VAL A 108 1.40 8.87 13.36
C VAL A 108 0.76 7.95 12.32
N TRP A 109 1.55 7.33 11.44
CA TRP A 109 1.03 6.38 10.46
C TRP A 109 0.30 5.20 11.10
N PHE A 110 0.83 4.70 12.21
CA PHE A 110 0.21 3.61 12.96
C PHE A 110 -1.15 4.01 13.54
N VAL A 111 -1.23 5.19 14.16
CA VAL A 111 -2.49 5.73 14.72
C VAL A 111 -3.51 5.96 13.60
N VAL A 112 -3.09 6.53 12.47
CA VAL A 112 -3.96 6.73 11.31
C VAL A 112 -4.46 5.40 10.76
N ALA A 113 -3.58 4.42 10.56
CA ALA A 113 -3.95 3.09 10.07
C ALA A 113 -4.99 2.40 10.98
N ILE A 114 -4.75 2.40 12.30
CA ILE A 114 -5.71 1.85 13.28
C ILE A 114 -7.02 2.62 13.24
N GLY A 115 -6.95 3.95 13.22
CA GLY A 115 -8.13 4.81 13.14
C GLY A 115 -8.99 4.46 11.93
N LEU A 116 -8.40 4.37 10.74
CA LEU A 116 -9.11 3.99 9.51
C LEU A 116 -9.74 2.60 9.60
N VAL A 117 -9.04 1.63 10.19
CA VAL A 117 -9.60 0.28 10.37
C VAL A 117 -10.80 0.28 11.33
N ILE A 118 -10.71 1.04 12.43
CA ILE A 118 -11.79 1.08 13.44
C ILE A 118 -12.99 1.88 12.93
N PHE A 119 -12.77 3.10 12.43
CA PHE A 119 -13.85 4.02 12.05
C PHE A 119 -14.55 3.62 10.77
N ASP A 120 -13.84 2.98 9.84
CA ASP A 120 -14.41 2.51 8.58
C ASP A 120 -14.40 0.98 8.46
N TRP A 121 -14.64 0.29 9.55
CA TRP A 121 -14.63 -1.17 9.66
C TRP A 121 -15.44 -1.90 8.59
N LYS A 122 -16.55 -1.28 8.13
CA LYS A 122 -17.42 -1.86 7.09
C LYS A 122 -16.68 -2.01 5.77
N SER A 123 -15.95 -0.99 5.33
CA SER A 123 -15.14 -1.03 4.10
C SER A 123 -14.02 -2.07 4.18
N TRP A 124 -13.45 -2.27 5.37
CA TRP A 124 -12.39 -3.25 5.56
C TRP A 124 -12.86 -4.70 5.49
N ARG A 125 -14.08 -4.98 5.93
CA ARG A 125 -14.67 -6.33 5.92
C ARG A 125 -15.38 -6.67 4.62
N GLY A 126 -15.83 -5.69 3.89
CA GLY A 126 -16.56 -5.85 2.64
C GLY A 126 -15.69 -6.36 1.49
N PRO A 127 -16.32 -6.79 0.39
CA PRO A 127 -15.62 -6.99 -0.86
C PRO A 127 -15.02 -5.68 -1.35
N ALA A 128 -13.99 -5.76 -2.18
CA ALA A 128 -13.39 -4.57 -2.79
C ALA A 128 -14.45 -3.76 -3.56
N PRO A 129 -14.40 -2.41 -3.49
CA PRO A 129 -15.28 -1.58 -4.32
C PRO A 129 -15.13 -1.90 -5.81
N ALA A 130 -16.23 -1.76 -6.56
CA ALA A 130 -16.18 -1.85 -8.02
C ALA A 130 -15.18 -0.82 -8.56
N GLY A 131 -14.25 -1.26 -9.41
CA GLY A 131 -13.14 -0.44 -9.93
C GLY A 131 -11.80 -0.67 -9.24
N ALA A 132 -11.79 -1.20 -8.02
CA ALA A 132 -10.56 -1.64 -7.34
C ALA A 132 -10.14 -3.07 -7.74
N THR A 133 -10.94 -3.77 -8.53
CA THR A 133 -10.61 -5.08 -9.09
C THR A 133 -10.01 -4.92 -10.50
N PRO A 134 -9.02 -5.74 -10.88
CA PRO A 134 -8.51 -5.70 -12.24
C PRO A 134 -9.64 -5.98 -13.24
N PRO A 135 -9.61 -5.36 -14.43
CA PRO A 135 -10.54 -5.69 -15.48
C PRO A 135 -10.43 -7.19 -15.82
N PRO A 136 -11.53 -7.83 -16.25
CA PRO A 136 -11.48 -9.23 -16.70
C PRO A 136 -10.37 -9.41 -17.71
N VAL A 137 -9.57 -10.45 -17.54
CA VAL A 137 -8.55 -10.81 -18.52
C VAL A 137 -9.28 -11.14 -19.82
N MET A 138 -9.18 -10.26 -20.80
CA MET A 138 -9.75 -10.53 -22.12
C MET A 138 -9.04 -11.74 -22.74
N PRO A 139 -9.77 -12.71 -23.30
CA PRO A 139 -9.12 -13.79 -24.03
C PRO A 139 -8.26 -13.21 -25.17
N PRO A 140 -7.17 -13.87 -25.52
CA PRO A 140 -6.31 -13.43 -26.62
C PRO A 140 -7.14 -13.13 -27.86
N ARG A 141 -6.89 -11.99 -28.50
CA ARG A 141 -7.55 -11.67 -29.78
C ARG A 141 -7.29 -12.81 -30.76
N GLY A 142 -8.33 -13.51 -31.20
CA GLY A 142 -8.25 -14.64 -32.10
C GLY A 142 -8.62 -16.00 -31.47
N ALA A 143 -8.96 -16.08 -30.18
CA ALA A 143 -9.58 -17.28 -29.66
C ALA A 143 -10.96 -17.46 -30.33
N ALA A 144 -11.13 -18.52 -31.12
CA ALA A 144 -12.43 -18.87 -31.69
C ALA A 144 -13.45 -19.07 -30.53
N PRO A 145 -14.74 -18.66 -30.69
CA PRO A 145 -15.75 -18.97 -29.72
C PRO A 145 -15.85 -20.48 -29.53
N ALA A 146 -15.88 -20.93 -28.29
CA ALA A 146 -16.11 -22.34 -27.99
C ALA A 146 -17.41 -22.80 -28.66
N ALA A 147 -17.32 -23.88 -29.46
CA ALA A 147 -18.50 -24.44 -30.10
C ALA A 147 -19.54 -24.82 -29.04
N PRO A 148 -20.84 -24.51 -29.25
CA PRO A 148 -21.88 -24.96 -28.34
C PRO A 148 -21.92 -26.49 -28.29
N ALA A 149 -22.03 -27.06 -27.10
CA ALA A 149 -22.17 -28.48 -26.85
C ALA A 149 -23.54 -29.01 -27.27
#